data_df9ef2dbe926a4cc8212c85f78dbcaf6
#
_entry.id   df9ef2dbe926a4cc8212c85f78dbcaf6
#
_cell.length_a   1.000
_cell.length_b   1.000
_cell.length_c   1.000
_cell.angle_alpha   90.00
_cell.angle_beta   90.00
_cell.angle_gamma   90.00
#
_symmetry.space_group_name_H-M   'P 1'
#
loop_
_entity.id
_entity.type
_entity.pdbx_description
1 polymer ?
#
loop_
_entity_poly.entity_id
_entity_poly.type
_entity_poly.pdbx_seq_one_letter_code
_entity_poly.pdbx_strand_id
1 'polypeptide(L)'
;MKLEELKSIGEKVYELPRGGYIVDTPSGYLQFGSPPETIKDTMLLPGGVPEIFVLPEKMFNWTKGISIGEIEFPLYFNYFIRSKKTIIICRDYQFPKVKRVLEESLFGPESFDLSDDYSDTEEENIADIKSEMEYFRKGNKLSNMLQFGIFKNNKFSYKGLAVSIAENGDYKVHFNGEFLGDVPGDMEYKTTYRIGERLSEPYIPPLFGVTCLGPSHGFDPEENTSGFIIWLNHQGVMVDPPVNSTEWLEDSNVSPKFIDSIILTHCHADHDAGTFQKILEEGKVTVYTTETVMKSFLRKYASLSDVEPQYLSRLFDFHPVKIGTPIYINGGKFEMFYTLHSIPTIGFRMEFQDQSFVYTSDHNNSPDLHRELYEKGVISRIRYGELCNFPWDSKVIYHESGVPPLHTPINYMTSLPEEIQKRIVIYHIAKKDFPDDTILKL
;
A
#
# COMPACT_ATOMS: atom_id res chain seq x y z
N MET A 1 11.35 -6.56 -19.42
CA MET A 1 10.26 -7.34 -20.04
C MET A 1 9.95 -6.77 -21.42
N LYS A 2 9.80 -7.61 -22.45
CA LYS A 2 9.37 -7.18 -23.79
C LYS A 2 7.89 -7.49 -23.97
N LEU A 3 7.22 -6.75 -24.86
CA LEU A 3 5.79 -6.98 -25.14
C LEU A 3 5.53 -8.41 -25.67
N GLU A 4 6.48 -8.94 -26.42
CA GLU A 4 6.45 -10.30 -26.99
C GLU A 4 6.55 -11.42 -25.95
N GLU A 5 6.98 -11.08 -24.71
CA GLU A 5 7.06 -12.02 -23.58
C GLU A 5 5.71 -12.14 -22.85
N LEU A 6 4.79 -11.20 -23.10
CA LEU A 6 3.43 -11.26 -22.56
C LEU A 6 2.57 -12.24 -23.32
N LYS A 7 1.57 -12.79 -22.65
CA LYS A 7 0.55 -13.63 -23.28
C LYS A 7 -0.33 -12.76 -24.18
N SER A 8 -0.19 -12.92 -25.50
CA SER A 8 -1.08 -12.30 -26.47
C SER A 8 -2.44 -12.99 -26.47
N ILE A 9 -3.51 -12.20 -26.43
CA ILE A 9 -4.91 -12.67 -26.60
C ILE A 9 -5.56 -12.06 -27.84
N GLY A 10 -4.83 -11.23 -28.58
CA GLY A 10 -5.21 -10.58 -29.84
C GLY A 10 -4.00 -9.93 -30.48
N GLU A 11 -4.15 -9.34 -31.66
CA GLU A 11 -3.02 -8.74 -32.40
C GLU A 11 -2.30 -7.64 -31.60
N LYS A 12 -3.05 -6.84 -30.86
CA LYS A 12 -2.56 -5.68 -30.06
C LYS A 12 -2.93 -5.78 -28.58
N VAL A 13 -3.46 -6.92 -28.14
CA VAL A 13 -3.99 -7.10 -26.77
C VAL A 13 -3.16 -8.14 -26.04
N TYR A 14 -2.67 -7.77 -24.87
CA TYR A 14 -1.78 -8.59 -24.05
C TYR A 14 -2.27 -8.66 -22.62
N GLU A 15 -2.15 -9.83 -22.02
CA GLU A 15 -2.43 -10.06 -20.60
C GLU A 15 -1.21 -9.74 -19.76
N LEU A 16 -1.40 -8.97 -18.67
CA LEU A 16 -0.33 -8.67 -17.72
C LEU A 16 -0.09 -9.83 -16.75
N PRO A 17 1.15 -10.06 -16.30
CA PRO A 17 1.47 -11.15 -15.38
C PRO A 17 0.64 -11.14 -14.10
N ARG A 18 0.39 -9.96 -13.50
CA ARG A 18 -0.40 -9.80 -12.27
C ARG A 18 -1.90 -9.65 -12.51
N GLY A 19 -2.33 -9.78 -13.76
CA GLY A 19 -3.73 -9.65 -14.17
C GLY A 19 -4.07 -8.30 -14.81
N GLY A 20 -5.26 -8.22 -15.41
CA GLY A 20 -5.62 -7.12 -16.29
C GLY A 20 -4.97 -7.23 -17.66
N TYR A 21 -5.24 -6.27 -18.53
CA TYR A 21 -4.81 -6.30 -19.92
C TYR A 21 -4.24 -4.96 -20.36
N ILE A 22 -3.32 -4.99 -21.31
CA ILE A 22 -2.88 -3.80 -22.04
C ILE A 22 -3.21 -3.94 -23.52
N VAL A 23 -3.55 -2.81 -24.14
CA VAL A 23 -3.68 -2.67 -25.59
C VAL A 23 -2.58 -1.75 -26.07
N ASP A 24 -1.77 -2.24 -27.02
CA ASP A 24 -0.73 -1.44 -27.65
C ASP A 24 -1.38 -0.52 -28.71
N THR A 25 -1.33 0.78 -28.46
CA THR A 25 -1.89 1.79 -29.35
C THR A 25 -0.80 2.72 -29.88
N PRO A 26 -1.00 3.36 -31.04
CA PRO A 26 -0.05 4.36 -31.54
C PRO A 26 0.23 5.54 -30.60
N SER A 27 -0.62 5.74 -29.58
CA SER A 27 -0.48 6.81 -28.57
C SER A 27 0.05 6.32 -27.23
N GLY A 28 0.51 5.07 -27.13
CA GLY A 28 0.97 4.42 -25.90
C GLY A 28 0.01 3.34 -25.43
N TYR A 29 0.32 2.72 -24.31
CA TYR A 29 -0.49 1.64 -23.75
C TYR A 29 -1.79 2.14 -23.14
N LEU A 30 -2.87 1.39 -23.38
CA LEU A 30 -4.14 1.49 -22.69
C LEU A 30 -4.28 0.28 -21.77
N GLN A 31 -4.45 0.48 -20.46
CA GLN A 31 -4.59 -0.62 -19.50
C GLN A 31 -6.05 -0.81 -19.09
N PHE A 32 -6.46 -2.06 -19.02
CA PHE A 32 -7.78 -2.50 -18.53
C PHE A 32 -7.61 -3.26 -17.21
N GLY A 33 -8.25 -2.75 -16.16
CA GLY A 33 -8.05 -3.21 -14.80
C GLY A 33 -6.68 -2.82 -14.23
N SER A 34 -6.62 -2.69 -12.93
CA SER A 34 -5.38 -2.39 -12.20
C SER A 34 -5.38 -3.17 -10.88
N PRO A 35 -5.20 -4.51 -10.94
CA PRO A 35 -4.92 -5.28 -9.73
C PRO A 35 -3.69 -4.74 -9.00
N PRO A 36 -3.53 -5.03 -7.69
CA PRO A 36 -2.37 -4.60 -6.94
C PRO A 36 -1.06 -4.96 -7.65
N GLU A 37 -0.09 -4.07 -7.55
CA GLU A 37 1.27 -4.26 -8.09
C GLU A 37 1.39 -4.37 -9.62
N THR A 38 0.32 -4.25 -10.43
CA THR A 38 0.44 -4.28 -11.90
C THR A 38 1.31 -3.17 -12.48
N ILE A 39 1.54 -2.09 -11.73
CA ILE A 39 2.54 -1.09 -12.12
C ILE A 39 3.93 -1.71 -12.28
N LYS A 40 4.29 -2.70 -11.45
CA LYS A 40 5.57 -3.42 -11.53
C LYS A 40 5.75 -4.13 -12.88
N ASP A 41 4.65 -4.63 -13.47
CA ASP A 41 4.67 -5.22 -14.81
C ASP A 41 4.87 -4.14 -15.88
N THR A 42 4.09 -3.07 -15.83
CA THR A 42 4.11 -2.04 -16.87
C THR A 42 5.37 -1.17 -16.86
N MET A 43 5.98 -0.95 -15.70
CA MET A 43 7.28 -0.26 -15.61
C MET A 43 8.39 -0.96 -16.40
N LEU A 44 8.31 -2.28 -16.55
CA LEU A 44 9.30 -3.08 -17.27
C LEU A 44 9.07 -3.13 -18.79
N LEU A 45 7.94 -2.61 -19.27
CA LEU A 45 7.61 -2.59 -20.70
C LEU A 45 8.29 -1.41 -21.42
N PRO A 46 8.60 -1.55 -22.73
CA PRO A 46 9.23 -0.48 -23.50
C PRO A 46 8.44 0.83 -23.52
N GLY A 47 7.09 0.77 -23.53
CA GLY A 47 6.21 1.94 -23.47
C GLY A 47 6.02 2.51 -22.06
N GLY A 48 6.46 1.78 -21.03
CA GLY A 48 6.33 2.15 -19.63
C GLY A 48 4.90 2.13 -19.10
N VAL A 49 4.71 2.79 -17.97
CA VAL A 49 3.39 2.85 -17.29
C VAL A 49 2.36 3.56 -18.18
N PRO A 50 1.17 2.97 -18.38
CA PRO A 50 0.11 3.60 -19.17
C PRO A 50 -0.36 4.93 -18.58
N GLU A 51 -0.79 5.84 -19.47
CA GLU A 51 -1.44 7.10 -19.06
C GLU A 51 -2.97 6.97 -19.04
N ILE A 52 -3.53 5.91 -19.65
CA ILE A 52 -4.97 5.71 -19.78
C ILE A 52 -5.34 4.35 -19.21
N PHE A 53 -6.29 4.35 -18.29
CA PHE A 53 -6.82 3.16 -17.63
C PHE A 53 -8.32 3.05 -17.85
N VAL A 54 -8.80 1.85 -18.11
CA VAL A 54 -10.22 1.50 -18.16
C VAL A 54 -10.54 0.63 -16.95
N LEU A 55 -11.47 1.10 -16.12
CA LEU A 55 -11.90 0.32 -14.97
C LEU A 55 -12.88 -0.78 -15.37
N PRO A 56 -12.71 -2.00 -14.86
CA PRO A 56 -13.67 -3.07 -15.06
C PRO A 56 -15.01 -2.76 -14.36
N GLU A 57 -16.06 -3.43 -14.78
CA GLU A 57 -17.39 -3.32 -14.16
C GLU A 57 -17.31 -3.66 -12.66
N LYS A 58 -16.61 -4.75 -12.31
CA LYS A 58 -16.29 -5.15 -10.94
C LYS A 58 -14.91 -4.64 -10.57
N MET A 59 -14.83 -3.75 -9.58
CA MET A 59 -13.55 -3.21 -9.10
C MET A 59 -12.93 -4.02 -7.96
N PHE A 60 -13.61 -5.06 -7.49
CA PHE A 60 -13.15 -5.90 -6.38
C PHE A 60 -13.44 -7.37 -6.64
N ASN A 61 -12.45 -8.22 -6.43
CA ASN A 61 -12.57 -9.67 -6.49
C ASN A 61 -12.81 -10.22 -5.08
N TRP A 62 -14.06 -10.56 -4.78
CA TRP A 62 -14.47 -11.09 -3.48
C TRP A 62 -13.90 -12.47 -3.17
N THR A 63 -13.63 -13.29 -4.17
CA THR A 63 -13.05 -14.62 -3.99
C THR A 63 -11.60 -14.54 -3.53
N LYS A 64 -10.89 -13.51 -3.96
CA LYS A 64 -9.47 -13.28 -3.63
C LYS A 64 -9.25 -12.19 -2.57
N GLY A 65 -10.28 -11.42 -2.22
CA GLY A 65 -10.13 -10.28 -1.31
C GLY A 65 -9.29 -9.13 -1.85
N ILE A 66 -9.24 -8.95 -3.17
CA ILE A 66 -8.29 -8.06 -3.84
C ILE A 66 -9.01 -7.07 -4.74
N SER A 67 -8.53 -5.82 -4.75
CA SER A 67 -8.97 -4.78 -5.69
C SER A 67 -8.54 -5.11 -7.13
N ILE A 68 -9.42 -4.82 -8.10
CA ILE A 68 -9.12 -4.88 -9.55
C ILE A 68 -9.08 -3.47 -10.14
N GLY A 69 -9.46 -2.47 -9.39
CA GLY A 69 -9.67 -1.09 -9.85
C GLY A 69 -8.84 -0.05 -9.12
N GLU A 70 -7.74 -0.42 -8.50
CA GLU A 70 -6.87 0.52 -7.79
C GLU A 70 -5.80 1.08 -8.72
N ILE A 71 -5.69 2.42 -8.78
CA ILE A 71 -4.81 3.13 -9.72
C ILE A 71 -3.86 4.09 -8.96
N GLU A 72 -3.65 3.87 -7.69
CA GLU A 72 -2.85 4.76 -6.84
C GLU A 72 -1.41 4.90 -7.37
N PHE A 73 -0.67 3.80 -7.47
CA PHE A 73 0.72 3.81 -7.90
C PHE A 73 0.95 4.30 -9.34
N PRO A 74 0.15 3.90 -10.34
CA PRO A 74 0.21 4.49 -11.66
C PRO A 74 -0.01 6.02 -11.67
N LEU A 75 -0.90 6.51 -10.81
CA LEU A 75 -1.18 7.94 -10.69
C LEU A 75 0.02 8.70 -10.11
N TYR A 76 0.63 8.18 -9.03
CA TYR A 76 1.88 8.72 -8.47
C TYR A 76 2.98 8.77 -9.51
N PHE A 77 3.23 7.67 -10.21
CA PHE A 77 4.29 7.57 -11.20
C PHE A 77 4.09 8.57 -12.35
N ASN A 78 2.89 8.61 -12.91
CA ASN A 78 2.61 9.52 -14.02
C ASN A 78 2.74 10.98 -13.60
N TYR A 79 2.21 11.36 -12.44
CA TYR A 79 2.19 12.76 -12.02
C TYR A 79 3.55 13.24 -11.50
N PHE A 80 4.12 12.55 -10.50
CA PHE A 80 5.33 13.03 -9.82
C PHE A 80 6.62 12.72 -10.58
N ILE A 81 6.67 11.60 -11.31
CA ILE A 81 7.89 11.19 -12.03
C ILE A 81 7.86 11.66 -13.47
N ARG A 82 6.71 11.52 -14.16
CA ARG A 82 6.62 11.84 -15.60
C ARG A 82 5.97 13.19 -15.89
N SER A 83 5.45 13.89 -14.88
CA SER A 83 4.72 15.17 -15.02
C SER A 83 3.53 15.07 -16.00
N LYS A 84 2.81 13.95 -15.96
CA LYS A 84 1.69 13.63 -16.82
C LYS A 84 0.41 13.37 -16.02
N LYS A 85 -0.73 13.67 -16.63
CA LYS A 85 -2.04 13.31 -16.05
C LYS A 85 -2.43 11.90 -16.46
N THR A 86 -3.01 11.17 -15.51
CA THR A 86 -3.65 9.88 -15.79
C THR A 86 -5.10 10.10 -16.23
N ILE A 87 -5.55 9.37 -17.23
CA ILE A 87 -6.96 9.33 -17.65
C ILE A 87 -7.58 8.04 -17.14
N ILE A 88 -8.64 8.15 -16.36
CA ILE A 88 -9.38 7.00 -15.84
C ILE A 88 -10.75 6.94 -16.52
N ILE A 89 -10.97 5.93 -17.34
CA ILE A 89 -12.22 5.68 -18.05
C ILE A 89 -13.07 4.75 -17.20
N CYS A 90 -14.28 5.19 -16.82
CA CYS A 90 -15.15 4.44 -15.94
C CYS A 90 -16.64 4.70 -16.24
N ARG A 91 -17.51 3.94 -15.60
CA ARG A 91 -18.95 4.19 -15.55
C ARG A 91 -19.25 5.40 -14.67
N ASP A 92 -20.36 6.06 -14.92
CA ASP A 92 -20.80 7.21 -14.14
C ASP A 92 -20.94 6.89 -12.64
N TYR A 93 -21.50 5.74 -12.28
CA TYR A 93 -21.65 5.31 -10.90
C TYR A 93 -20.31 4.91 -10.22
N GLN A 94 -19.27 4.58 -10.99
CA GLN A 94 -17.93 4.27 -10.45
C GLN A 94 -17.16 5.55 -10.09
N PHE A 95 -17.40 6.63 -10.81
CA PHE A 95 -16.68 7.90 -10.65
C PHE A 95 -16.57 8.38 -9.18
N PRO A 96 -17.66 8.52 -8.40
CA PRO A 96 -17.57 8.99 -7.02
C PRO A 96 -16.81 8.00 -6.11
N LYS A 97 -16.88 6.70 -6.40
CA LYS A 97 -16.19 5.64 -5.65
C LYS A 97 -14.69 5.70 -5.86
N VAL A 98 -14.27 5.71 -7.13
CA VAL A 98 -12.83 5.78 -7.48
C VAL A 98 -12.21 7.11 -7.03
N LYS A 99 -12.97 8.20 -7.15
CA LYS A 99 -12.54 9.49 -6.60
C LYS A 99 -12.24 9.38 -5.10
N ARG A 100 -13.14 8.75 -4.34
CA ARG A 100 -12.97 8.56 -2.90
C ARG A 100 -11.77 7.66 -2.57
N VAL A 101 -11.61 6.53 -3.28
CA VAL A 101 -10.44 5.65 -3.12
C VAL A 101 -9.15 6.45 -3.26
N LEU A 102 -9.02 7.21 -4.35
CA LEU A 102 -7.82 7.98 -4.62
C LEU A 102 -7.63 9.18 -3.66
N GLU A 103 -8.71 9.79 -3.18
CA GLU A 103 -8.60 10.84 -2.16
C GLU A 103 -8.11 10.27 -0.83
N GLU A 104 -8.64 9.13 -0.38
CA GLU A 104 -8.20 8.47 0.86
C GLU A 104 -6.73 8.00 0.77
N SER A 105 -6.33 7.41 -0.35
CA SER A 105 -4.96 6.90 -0.54
C SER A 105 -3.93 8.02 -0.72
N LEU A 106 -4.24 9.03 -1.54
CA LEU A 106 -3.26 10.07 -1.92
C LEU A 106 -3.16 11.20 -0.90
N PHE A 107 -4.25 11.53 -0.26
CA PHE A 107 -4.38 12.73 0.56
C PHE A 107 -4.88 12.45 1.97
N GLY A 108 -5.21 11.19 2.27
CA GLY A 108 -5.83 10.79 3.51
C GLY A 108 -7.28 11.29 3.67
N PRO A 109 -7.90 11.04 4.81
CA PRO A 109 -9.26 11.46 5.08
C PRO A 109 -9.42 12.99 5.04
N GLU A 110 -10.51 13.46 4.43
CA GLU A 110 -10.84 14.89 4.36
C GLU A 110 -11.13 15.49 5.75
N SER A 111 -11.77 14.69 6.59
CA SER A 111 -12.09 15.07 7.97
C SER A 111 -11.96 13.87 8.91
N PHE A 112 -11.34 14.09 10.05
CA PHE A 112 -11.16 13.10 11.10
C PHE A 112 -10.99 13.81 12.44
N ASP A 113 -11.26 13.09 13.51
CA ASP A 113 -11.03 13.53 14.87
C ASP A 113 -10.04 12.56 15.53
N LEU A 114 -8.87 13.07 15.87
CA LEU A 114 -7.82 12.28 16.48
C LEU A 114 -8.01 12.05 17.99
N SER A 115 -9.01 12.67 18.62
CA SER A 115 -9.27 12.46 20.04
C SER A 115 -9.60 11.00 20.37
N ASP A 116 -10.17 10.26 19.38
CA ASP A 116 -10.43 8.83 19.52
C ASP A 116 -9.14 7.99 19.51
N ASP A 117 -8.07 8.51 18.89
CA ASP A 117 -6.80 7.80 18.67
C ASP A 117 -5.77 8.04 19.80
N TYR A 118 -6.04 8.96 20.72
CA TYR A 118 -5.14 9.28 21.84
C TYR A 118 -5.76 8.88 23.18
N SER A 119 -4.91 8.50 24.12
CA SER A 119 -5.30 8.28 25.52
C SER A 119 -5.37 9.58 26.31
N ASP A 120 -4.51 10.53 25.97
CA ASP A 120 -4.51 11.89 26.49
C ASP A 120 -5.47 12.73 25.64
N THR A 121 -6.37 13.45 26.31
CA THR A 121 -7.38 14.29 25.67
C THR A 121 -7.05 15.78 25.72
N GLU A 122 -5.89 16.14 26.27
CA GLU A 122 -5.42 17.53 26.21
C GLU A 122 -5.03 17.86 24.75
N GLU A 123 -5.68 18.86 24.17
CA GLU A 123 -5.55 19.23 22.76
C GLU A 123 -4.09 19.51 22.34
N GLU A 124 -3.27 20.05 23.25
CA GLU A 124 -1.87 20.34 22.99
C GLU A 124 -0.99 19.08 22.83
N ASN A 125 -1.44 17.93 23.35
CA ASN A 125 -0.75 16.65 23.29
C ASN A 125 -1.18 15.82 22.09
N ILE A 126 -2.19 16.24 21.33
CA ILE A 126 -2.66 15.58 20.11
C ILE A 126 -1.89 16.16 18.91
N ALA A 127 -1.26 15.30 18.11
CA ALA A 127 -0.57 15.73 16.91
C ALA A 127 -1.54 16.34 15.88
N ASP A 128 -1.15 17.45 15.26
CA ASP A 128 -1.90 18.02 14.13
C ASP A 128 -1.51 17.31 12.81
N ILE A 129 -1.94 16.04 12.69
CA ILE A 129 -1.69 15.23 11.50
C ILE A 129 -2.28 15.88 10.23
N LYS A 130 -3.33 16.67 10.37
CA LYS A 130 -3.93 17.38 9.23
C LYS A 130 -2.96 18.39 8.63
N SER A 131 -2.31 19.20 9.45
CA SER A 131 -1.29 20.14 8.99
C SER A 131 -0.07 19.43 8.39
N GLU A 132 0.34 18.28 8.96
CA GLU A 132 1.39 17.42 8.38
C GLU A 132 1.01 16.94 6.97
N MET A 133 -0.20 16.39 6.81
CA MET A 133 -0.73 15.95 5.51
C MET A 133 -0.80 17.08 4.48
N GLU A 134 -1.28 18.26 4.87
CA GLU A 134 -1.36 19.45 4.02
C GLU A 134 0.03 19.91 3.54
N TYR A 135 1.04 19.82 4.39
CA TYR A 135 2.44 20.09 4.03
C TYR A 135 2.93 19.14 2.92
N PHE A 136 2.74 17.84 3.06
CA PHE A 136 3.13 16.87 2.05
C PHE A 136 2.32 17.00 0.76
N ARG A 137 1.05 17.33 0.87
CA ARG A 137 0.15 17.57 -0.27
C ARG A 137 0.61 18.73 -1.15
N LYS A 138 1.30 19.74 -0.59
CA LYS A 138 1.83 20.93 -1.31
C LYS A 138 0.78 21.62 -2.19
N GLY A 139 -0.48 21.67 -1.74
CA GLY A 139 -1.59 22.26 -2.50
C GLY A 139 -2.04 21.45 -3.72
N ASN A 140 -1.52 20.25 -3.95
CA ASN A 140 -1.99 19.38 -5.02
C ASN A 140 -3.45 18.96 -4.79
N LYS A 141 -4.18 18.85 -5.89
CA LYS A 141 -5.57 18.34 -5.90
C LYS A 141 -5.65 17.19 -6.89
N LEU A 142 -6.57 16.28 -6.66
CA LEU A 142 -6.79 15.13 -7.53
C LEU A 142 -6.99 15.55 -8.98
N SER A 143 -7.67 16.67 -9.24
CA SER A 143 -7.88 17.25 -10.58
C SER A 143 -6.58 17.71 -11.27
N ASN A 144 -5.49 17.93 -10.54
CA ASN A 144 -4.18 18.22 -11.13
C ASN A 144 -3.54 16.95 -11.69
N MET A 145 -3.80 15.80 -11.07
CA MET A 145 -3.13 14.52 -11.30
C MET A 145 -3.85 13.66 -12.33
N LEU A 146 -5.17 13.77 -12.42
CA LEU A 146 -5.98 12.91 -13.29
C LEU A 146 -7.13 13.64 -13.97
N GLN A 147 -7.69 12.96 -14.97
CA GLN A 147 -8.94 13.30 -15.66
C GLN A 147 -9.81 12.05 -15.74
N PHE A 148 -11.09 12.18 -15.41
CA PHE A 148 -12.05 11.10 -15.63
C PHE A 148 -12.66 11.17 -17.04
N GLY A 149 -12.74 9.99 -17.67
CA GLY A 149 -13.50 9.72 -18.88
C GLY A 149 -14.72 8.88 -18.53
N ILE A 150 -15.93 9.37 -18.84
CA ILE A 150 -17.15 8.66 -18.49
C ILE A 150 -17.73 7.99 -19.74
N PHE A 151 -18.05 6.70 -19.64
CA PHE A 151 -18.79 6.01 -20.69
C PHE A 151 -20.18 6.61 -20.87
N LYS A 152 -20.49 7.00 -22.11
CA LYS A 152 -21.85 7.44 -22.54
C LYS A 152 -22.39 6.42 -23.51
N ASN A 153 -23.55 5.84 -23.21
CA ASN A 153 -24.14 4.78 -24.03
C ASN A 153 -23.12 3.66 -24.37
N ASN A 154 -22.39 3.19 -23.37
CA ASN A 154 -21.33 2.16 -23.49
C ASN A 154 -20.16 2.56 -24.42
N LYS A 155 -19.94 3.85 -24.69
CA LYS A 155 -18.85 4.31 -25.55
C LYS A 155 -18.09 5.46 -24.88
N PHE A 156 -16.77 5.47 -25.10
CA PHE A 156 -15.88 6.58 -24.76
C PHE A 156 -14.96 6.85 -25.95
N SER A 157 -14.65 8.13 -26.21
CA SER A 157 -13.71 8.51 -27.26
C SER A 157 -12.82 9.66 -26.80
N TYR A 158 -11.53 9.57 -27.10
CA TYR A 158 -10.53 10.56 -26.73
C TYR A 158 -9.34 10.51 -27.69
N LYS A 159 -9.04 11.60 -28.41
CA LYS A 159 -7.84 11.73 -29.27
C LYS A 159 -7.60 10.54 -30.21
N GLY A 160 -8.62 10.11 -30.94
CA GLY A 160 -8.55 8.96 -31.84
C GLY A 160 -8.81 7.61 -31.19
N LEU A 161 -8.58 7.48 -29.89
CA LEU A 161 -8.96 6.29 -29.12
C LEU A 161 -10.48 6.21 -28.98
N ALA A 162 -11.07 5.05 -29.23
CA ALA A 162 -12.46 4.74 -28.95
C ALA A 162 -12.55 3.39 -28.22
N VAL A 163 -13.22 3.39 -27.07
CA VAL A 163 -13.49 2.17 -26.29
C VAL A 163 -15.00 2.01 -26.20
N SER A 164 -15.50 0.82 -26.51
CA SER A 164 -16.92 0.50 -26.33
C SER A 164 -17.09 -0.80 -25.56
N ILE A 165 -18.18 -0.91 -24.81
CA ILE A 165 -18.55 -2.09 -24.06
C ILE A 165 -19.58 -2.88 -24.87
N ALA A 166 -19.28 -4.15 -25.12
CA ALA A 166 -20.13 -5.08 -25.83
C ALA A 166 -21.25 -5.64 -24.91
N GLU A 167 -22.23 -6.32 -25.50
CA GLU A 167 -23.36 -6.91 -24.73
C GLU A 167 -22.92 -7.97 -23.71
N ASN A 168 -21.85 -8.70 -24.01
CA ASN A 168 -21.27 -9.71 -23.11
C ASN A 168 -20.37 -9.10 -22.00
N GLY A 169 -20.21 -7.76 -21.97
CA GLY A 169 -19.36 -7.08 -21.01
C GLY A 169 -17.91 -6.88 -21.44
N ASP A 170 -17.46 -7.47 -22.56
CA ASP A 170 -16.13 -7.26 -23.10
C ASP A 170 -15.98 -5.86 -23.68
N TYR A 171 -14.74 -5.43 -23.86
CA TYR A 171 -14.42 -4.12 -24.43
C TYR A 171 -13.91 -4.28 -25.86
N LYS A 172 -14.33 -3.36 -26.73
CA LYS A 172 -13.78 -3.22 -28.08
C LYS A 172 -12.98 -1.94 -28.18
N VAL A 173 -11.75 -2.05 -28.66
CA VAL A 173 -10.82 -0.91 -28.76
C VAL A 173 -10.55 -0.59 -30.23
N HIS A 174 -10.69 0.70 -30.55
CA HIS A 174 -10.36 1.24 -31.87
C HIS A 174 -9.45 2.44 -31.73
N PHE A 175 -8.60 2.66 -32.72
CA PHE A 175 -7.79 3.89 -32.82
C PHE A 175 -7.91 4.46 -34.24
N ASN A 176 -8.36 5.73 -34.36
CA ASN A 176 -8.68 6.38 -35.64
C ASN A 176 -9.59 5.56 -36.57
N GLY A 177 -10.51 4.78 -36.00
CA GLY A 177 -11.43 3.91 -36.72
C GLY A 177 -10.91 2.50 -37.02
N GLU A 178 -9.62 2.24 -36.83
CA GLU A 178 -9.02 0.92 -36.95
C GLU A 178 -9.31 0.10 -35.68
N PHE A 179 -9.76 -1.13 -35.85
CA PHE A 179 -9.98 -2.08 -34.74
C PHE A 179 -8.66 -2.64 -34.24
N LEU A 180 -8.37 -2.49 -32.94
CA LEU A 180 -7.14 -2.98 -32.30
C LEU A 180 -7.34 -4.32 -31.59
N GLY A 181 -8.54 -4.60 -31.10
CA GLY A 181 -8.83 -5.88 -30.45
C GLY A 181 -9.99 -5.82 -29.45
N ASP A 182 -10.40 -7.02 -29.04
CA ASP A 182 -11.34 -7.23 -27.95
C ASP A 182 -10.56 -7.50 -26.65
N VAL A 183 -11.04 -6.91 -25.54
CA VAL A 183 -10.48 -7.09 -24.21
C VAL A 183 -11.54 -7.71 -23.32
N PRO A 184 -11.27 -8.85 -22.64
CA PRO A 184 -12.23 -9.46 -21.73
C PRO A 184 -12.70 -8.49 -20.65
N GLY A 185 -14.00 -8.51 -20.37
CA GLY A 185 -14.61 -7.69 -19.31
C GLY A 185 -14.39 -8.27 -17.92
N ASP A 186 -14.18 -9.57 -17.83
CA ASP A 186 -13.84 -10.26 -16.58
C ASP A 186 -12.32 -10.26 -16.41
N MET A 187 -11.86 -9.61 -15.33
CA MET A 187 -10.45 -9.40 -15.07
C MET A 187 -10.12 -10.00 -13.72
N GLU A 188 -9.13 -10.87 -13.71
CA GLU A 188 -8.68 -11.54 -12.52
C GLU A 188 -7.30 -11.04 -12.09
N TYR A 189 -7.08 -11.01 -10.78
CA TYR A 189 -5.76 -10.91 -10.21
C TYR A 189 -5.05 -12.27 -10.31
N LYS A 190 -3.77 -12.23 -10.64
CA LYS A 190 -2.92 -13.42 -10.72
C LYS A 190 -1.79 -13.33 -9.72
N THR A 191 -1.60 -14.40 -9.00
CA THR A 191 -0.48 -14.55 -8.05
C THR A 191 0.85 -14.54 -8.80
N THR A 192 1.81 -13.73 -8.33
CA THR A 192 3.15 -13.60 -8.94
C THR A 192 4.25 -13.53 -7.90
N TYR A 193 4.09 -14.18 -6.76
CA TYR A 193 5.17 -14.27 -5.79
C TYR A 193 6.12 -15.42 -6.13
N ARG A 194 7.33 -15.30 -5.61
CA ARG A 194 8.32 -16.37 -5.61
C ARG A 194 8.43 -16.90 -4.20
N ILE A 195 8.34 -18.21 -4.06
CA ILE A 195 8.82 -18.88 -2.86
C ILE A 195 10.21 -19.40 -3.15
N GLY A 196 11.05 -19.42 -2.12
CA GLY A 196 12.32 -20.09 -2.16
C GLY A 196 12.14 -21.61 -2.10
N GLU A 197 12.98 -22.28 -1.31
CA GLU A 197 12.84 -23.70 -1.06
C GLU A 197 11.71 -23.92 -0.04
N ARG A 198 10.73 -24.76 -0.40
CA ARG A 198 9.67 -25.16 0.53
C ARG A 198 10.28 -25.93 1.71
N LEU A 199 9.88 -25.59 2.92
CA LEU A 199 10.28 -26.33 4.11
C LEU A 199 9.86 -27.81 3.99
N SER A 200 10.77 -28.73 4.30
CA SER A 200 10.50 -30.17 4.26
C SER A 200 9.52 -30.63 5.33
N GLU A 201 9.54 -29.94 6.47
CA GLU A 201 8.65 -30.17 7.60
C GLU A 201 7.79 -28.93 7.85
N PRO A 202 6.58 -29.06 8.42
CA PRO A 202 5.77 -27.93 8.80
C PRO A 202 6.51 -26.99 9.73
N TYR A 203 6.42 -25.69 9.47
CA TYR A 203 7.04 -24.66 10.31
C TYR A 203 6.50 -24.71 11.74
N ILE A 204 7.39 -24.68 12.71
CA ILE A 204 7.05 -24.52 14.11
C ILE A 204 7.37 -23.09 14.51
N PRO A 205 6.35 -22.26 14.79
CA PRO A 205 6.57 -20.87 15.18
C PRO A 205 7.47 -20.75 16.42
N PRO A 206 8.45 -19.84 16.42
CA PRO A 206 9.34 -19.66 17.58
C PRO A 206 8.65 -18.93 18.73
N LEU A 207 9.29 -18.94 19.89
CA LEU A 207 8.87 -18.13 21.03
C LEU A 207 8.92 -16.62 20.71
N PHE A 208 9.96 -16.20 19.98
CA PHE A 208 10.14 -14.86 19.43
C PHE A 208 10.89 -14.93 18.09
N GLY A 209 10.42 -14.18 17.11
CA GLY A 209 11.07 -14.06 15.80
C GLY A 209 10.36 -13.12 14.87
N VAL A 210 10.99 -12.82 13.74
CA VAL A 210 10.41 -12.02 12.65
C VAL A 210 10.60 -12.77 11.34
N THR A 211 9.55 -12.87 10.54
CA THR A 211 9.60 -13.39 9.17
C THR A 211 9.27 -12.27 8.21
N CYS A 212 10.21 -11.87 7.37
CA CYS A 212 9.99 -10.90 6.30
C CYS A 212 9.14 -11.54 5.20
N LEU A 213 8.06 -10.87 4.78
CA LEU A 213 7.19 -11.24 3.66
C LEU A 213 7.50 -10.39 2.42
N GLY A 214 8.00 -9.19 2.63
CA GLY A 214 8.43 -8.28 1.59
C GLY A 214 9.28 -7.14 2.16
N PRO A 215 10.44 -6.84 1.54
CA PRO A 215 11.33 -5.80 2.04
C PRO A 215 11.16 -4.46 1.33
N SER A 216 10.37 -4.39 0.24
CA SER A 216 10.42 -3.29 -0.69
C SER A 216 9.12 -2.47 -0.78
N HIS A 217 9.04 -1.55 -1.69
CA HIS A 217 7.91 -0.64 -1.91
C HIS A 217 7.13 -0.98 -3.20
N GLY A 218 6.01 -0.33 -3.42
CA GLY A 218 5.11 -0.61 -4.55
C GLY A 218 5.70 -0.38 -5.95
N PHE A 219 6.84 0.29 -6.09
CA PHE A 219 7.51 0.51 -7.38
C PHE A 219 8.67 -0.45 -7.67
N ASP A 220 8.98 -1.37 -6.77
CA ASP A 220 10.03 -2.37 -7.02
C ASP A 220 9.46 -3.58 -7.75
N PRO A 221 9.86 -3.84 -9.02
CA PRO A 221 9.33 -4.96 -9.78
C PRO A 221 9.87 -6.33 -9.33
N GLU A 222 10.93 -6.36 -8.54
CA GLU A 222 11.64 -7.60 -8.19
C GLU A 222 11.19 -8.20 -6.86
N GLU A 223 10.77 -7.34 -5.89
CA GLU A 223 10.45 -7.77 -4.54
C GLU A 223 8.98 -7.46 -4.17
N ASN A 224 8.49 -8.14 -3.13
CA ASN A 224 7.17 -7.85 -2.56
C ASN A 224 7.18 -6.53 -1.79
N THR A 225 6.00 -5.95 -1.63
CA THR A 225 5.77 -4.77 -0.79
C THR A 225 6.04 -5.07 0.68
N SER A 226 6.31 -4.03 1.45
CA SER A 226 6.71 -4.12 2.85
C SER A 226 5.67 -4.82 3.71
N GLY A 227 6.09 -5.88 4.38
CA GLY A 227 5.26 -6.60 5.33
C GLY A 227 6.04 -7.73 5.99
N PHE A 228 5.62 -8.12 7.18
CA PHE A 228 6.30 -9.15 7.95
C PHE A 228 5.38 -9.78 9.00
N ILE A 229 5.83 -10.86 9.62
CA ILE A 229 5.18 -11.52 10.74
C ILE A 229 6.08 -11.41 11.96
N ILE A 230 5.53 -10.95 13.08
CA ILE A 230 6.17 -11.07 14.39
C ILE A 230 5.61 -12.32 15.05
N TRP A 231 6.48 -13.24 15.39
CA TRP A 231 6.15 -14.44 16.17
C TRP A 231 6.35 -14.16 17.66
N LEU A 232 5.29 -14.36 18.44
CA LEU A 232 5.24 -14.18 19.88
C LEU A 232 4.51 -15.36 20.52
N ASN A 233 5.13 -16.07 21.44
CA ASN A 233 4.54 -17.26 22.08
C ASN A 233 3.94 -18.26 21.08
N HIS A 234 4.66 -18.53 19.99
CA HIS A 234 4.24 -19.46 18.93
C HIS A 234 3.01 -19.04 18.12
N GLN A 235 2.62 -17.76 18.19
CA GLN A 235 1.55 -17.15 17.41
C GLN A 235 2.11 -15.98 16.60
N GLY A 236 1.57 -15.76 15.41
CA GLY A 236 1.99 -14.70 14.51
C GLY A 236 1.09 -13.47 14.59
N VAL A 237 1.71 -12.29 14.54
CA VAL A 237 1.05 -11.01 14.27
C VAL A 237 1.56 -10.53 12.93
N MET A 238 0.69 -10.43 11.94
CA MET A 238 1.06 -9.96 10.61
C MET A 238 0.97 -8.43 10.55
N VAL A 239 2.00 -7.81 10.02
CA VAL A 239 2.06 -6.34 9.88
C VAL A 239 2.04 -6.01 8.41
N ASP A 240 1.10 -5.16 7.99
CA ASP A 240 0.92 -4.70 6.61
C ASP A 240 1.05 -5.86 5.59
N PRO A 241 0.15 -6.85 5.62
CA PRO A 241 0.30 -8.04 4.80
C PRO A 241 0.39 -7.71 3.32
N PRO A 242 1.47 -8.09 2.62
CA PRO A 242 1.51 -8.04 1.16
C PRO A 242 0.43 -8.94 0.55
N VAL A 243 0.03 -8.64 -0.66
CA VAL A 243 -0.89 -9.51 -1.41
C VAL A 243 -0.31 -10.93 -1.53
N ASN A 244 -1.17 -11.95 -1.44
CA ASN A 244 -0.84 -13.38 -1.46
C ASN A 244 -0.02 -13.89 -0.25
N SER A 245 0.00 -13.17 0.85
CA SER A 245 0.75 -13.60 2.04
C SER A 245 0.30 -14.97 2.56
N THR A 246 -0.99 -15.26 2.54
CA THR A 246 -1.54 -16.56 2.96
C THR A 246 -1.12 -17.68 2.03
N GLU A 247 -1.29 -17.52 0.72
CA GLU A 247 -0.86 -18.50 -0.28
C GLU A 247 0.66 -18.75 -0.19
N TRP A 248 1.44 -17.68 0.01
CA TRP A 248 2.89 -17.78 0.20
C TRP A 248 3.26 -18.62 1.44
N LEU A 249 2.56 -18.42 2.55
CA LEU A 249 2.77 -19.19 3.77
C LEU A 249 2.46 -20.68 3.55
N GLU A 250 1.32 -21.00 2.95
CA GLU A 250 0.92 -22.39 2.65
C GLU A 250 1.92 -23.07 1.71
N ASP A 251 2.32 -22.39 0.64
CA ASP A 251 3.31 -22.89 -0.30
C ASP A 251 4.70 -23.06 0.34
N SER A 252 5.02 -22.28 1.36
CA SER A 252 6.24 -22.40 2.13
C SER A 252 6.18 -23.47 3.24
N ASN A 253 5.05 -24.17 3.40
CA ASN A 253 4.77 -25.11 4.48
C ASN A 253 4.67 -24.47 5.88
N VAL A 254 4.14 -23.25 5.93
CA VAL A 254 3.80 -22.49 7.13
C VAL A 254 2.29 -22.37 7.23
N SER A 255 1.69 -22.88 8.32
CA SER A 255 0.24 -22.77 8.48
C SER A 255 -0.19 -21.32 8.73
N PRO A 256 -1.03 -20.71 7.86
CA PRO A 256 -1.53 -19.36 8.07
C PRO A 256 -2.44 -19.25 9.31
N LYS A 257 -2.96 -20.36 9.84
CA LYS A 257 -3.79 -20.42 11.06
C LYS A 257 -3.05 -20.02 12.34
N PHE A 258 -1.73 -19.96 12.31
CA PHE A 258 -0.96 -19.41 13.43
C PHE A 258 -1.05 -17.88 13.51
N ILE A 259 -1.71 -17.23 12.52
CA ILE A 259 -1.75 -15.78 12.38
C ILE A 259 -3.21 -15.34 12.36
N ASP A 260 -3.71 -14.94 13.52
CA ASP A 260 -5.08 -14.46 13.74
C ASP A 260 -5.16 -12.95 13.98
N SER A 261 -4.01 -12.28 13.91
CA SER A 261 -3.87 -10.86 14.24
C SER A 261 -3.14 -10.10 13.15
N ILE A 262 -3.67 -8.94 12.77
CA ILE A 262 -3.06 -7.99 11.82
C ILE A 262 -2.86 -6.65 12.51
N ILE A 263 -1.69 -6.04 12.32
CA ILE A 263 -1.50 -4.60 12.55
C ILE A 263 -1.53 -3.93 11.19
N LEU A 264 -2.49 -3.04 10.97
CA LEU A 264 -2.60 -2.20 9.79
C LEU A 264 -2.08 -0.80 10.10
N THR A 265 -1.02 -0.39 9.43
CA THR A 265 -0.37 0.89 9.75
C THR A 265 -1.00 2.09 9.06
N HIS A 266 -1.33 1.96 7.79
CA HIS A 266 -1.98 3.02 6.99
C HIS A 266 -2.59 2.46 5.69
N CYS A 267 -3.20 3.34 4.88
CA CYS A 267 -4.02 2.94 3.74
C CYS A 267 -3.38 3.21 2.36
N HIS A 268 -2.04 3.25 2.25
CA HIS A 268 -1.39 3.12 0.93
C HIS A 268 -1.50 1.69 0.42
N ALA A 269 -1.59 1.54 -0.91
CA ALA A 269 -1.87 0.25 -1.53
C ALA A 269 -0.74 -0.79 -1.34
N ASP A 270 0.48 -0.38 -1.09
CA ASP A 270 1.59 -1.28 -0.79
C ASP A 270 1.64 -1.75 0.67
N HIS A 271 0.73 -1.26 1.52
CA HIS A 271 0.58 -1.68 2.92
C HIS A 271 -0.77 -2.33 3.21
N ASP A 272 -1.86 -1.86 2.58
CA ASP A 272 -3.20 -2.33 2.91
C ASP A 272 -3.77 -3.41 1.97
N ALA A 273 -3.20 -3.59 0.77
CA ALA A 273 -3.80 -4.41 -0.29
C ALA A 273 -3.98 -5.90 0.08
N GLY A 274 -3.12 -6.46 0.91
CA GLY A 274 -3.25 -7.84 1.38
C GLY A 274 -4.11 -8.01 2.63
N THR A 275 -4.45 -6.92 3.33
CA THR A 275 -5.20 -6.98 4.59
C THR A 275 -6.58 -7.60 4.42
N PHE A 276 -7.32 -7.15 3.39
CA PHE A 276 -8.67 -7.68 3.14
C PHE A 276 -8.64 -9.12 2.61
N GLN A 277 -7.59 -9.47 1.84
CA GLN A 277 -7.34 -10.84 1.41
C GLN A 277 -7.17 -11.76 2.62
N LYS A 278 -6.29 -11.41 3.57
CA LYS A 278 -6.07 -12.17 4.79
C LYS A 278 -7.36 -12.32 5.62
N ILE A 279 -8.17 -11.27 5.74
CA ILE A 279 -9.46 -11.30 6.43
C ILE A 279 -10.41 -12.32 5.82
N LEU A 280 -10.54 -12.36 4.50
CA LEU A 280 -11.49 -13.24 3.81
C LEU A 280 -11.00 -14.71 3.74
N GLU A 281 -9.70 -14.93 3.61
CA GLU A 281 -9.12 -16.27 3.51
C GLU A 281 -9.13 -17.02 4.84
N GLU A 282 -8.84 -16.32 5.96
CA GLU A 282 -8.69 -16.95 7.28
C GLU A 282 -9.97 -16.93 8.12
N GLY A 283 -10.99 -16.23 7.69
CA GLY A 283 -12.24 -16.09 8.43
C GLY A 283 -12.14 -15.04 9.54
N LYS A 284 -12.03 -15.45 10.81
CA LYS A 284 -12.01 -14.49 11.91
C LYS A 284 -10.60 -14.03 12.22
N VAL A 285 -10.31 -12.76 11.95
CA VAL A 285 -9.03 -12.09 12.19
C VAL A 285 -9.26 -10.85 13.03
N THR A 286 -8.36 -10.56 13.96
CA THR A 286 -8.35 -9.30 14.71
C THR A 286 -7.46 -8.28 14.02
N VAL A 287 -8.00 -7.11 13.71
CA VAL A 287 -7.25 -5.99 13.11
C VAL A 287 -7.00 -4.92 14.15
N TYR A 288 -5.74 -4.65 14.43
CA TYR A 288 -5.25 -3.61 15.34
C TYR A 288 -4.81 -2.39 14.52
N THR A 289 -5.45 -1.27 14.74
CA THR A 289 -5.08 0.03 14.16
C THR A 289 -5.84 1.15 14.91
N THR A 290 -5.54 2.42 14.60
CA THR A 290 -6.30 3.53 15.16
C THR A 290 -7.70 3.64 14.52
N GLU A 291 -8.61 4.33 15.20
CA GLU A 291 -9.95 4.63 14.65
C GLU A 291 -9.85 5.39 13.33
N THR A 292 -8.92 6.34 13.22
CA THR A 292 -8.72 7.14 12.00
C THR A 292 -8.28 6.27 10.82
N VAL A 293 -7.29 5.40 11.00
CA VAL A 293 -6.81 4.49 9.94
C VAL A 293 -7.92 3.49 9.57
N MET A 294 -8.63 2.90 10.55
CA MET A 294 -9.72 1.98 10.29
C MET A 294 -10.86 2.63 9.50
N LYS A 295 -11.24 3.85 9.86
CA LYS A 295 -12.26 4.60 9.11
C LYS A 295 -11.84 4.86 7.66
N SER A 296 -10.57 5.19 7.41
CA SER A 296 -9.99 5.32 6.07
C SER A 296 -10.04 4.00 5.29
N PHE A 297 -9.58 2.93 5.90
CA PHE A 297 -9.61 1.58 5.33
C PHE A 297 -11.02 1.16 4.91
N LEU A 298 -11.99 1.32 5.80
CA LEU A 298 -13.38 0.97 5.51
C LEU A 298 -13.98 1.83 4.38
N ARG A 299 -13.70 3.14 4.31
CA ARG A 299 -14.17 4.00 3.21
C ARG A 299 -13.56 3.62 1.87
N LYS A 300 -12.25 3.31 1.85
CA LYS A 300 -11.52 2.86 0.67
C LYS A 300 -12.12 1.55 0.14
N TYR A 301 -12.20 0.54 0.98
CA TYR A 301 -12.68 -0.79 0.57
C TYR A 301 -14.18 -0.87 0.33
N ALA A 302 -15.01 -0.08 1.02
CA ALA A 302 -16.41 0.08 0.69
C ALA A 302 -16.61 0.63 -0.73
N SER A 303 -15.77 1.59 -1.12
CA SER A 303 -15.82 2.18 -2.46
C SER A 303 -15.35 1.20 -3.55
N LEU A 304 -14.35 0.36 -3.26
CA LEU A 304 -13.85 -0.65 -4.19
C LEU A 304 -14.80 -1.84 -4.34
N SER A 305 -15.33 -2.33 -3.22
CA SER A 305 -16.11 -3.57 -3.16
C SER A 305 -17.60 -3.41 -3.40
N ASP A 306 -18.07 -2.15 -3.45
CA ASP A 306 -19.50 -1.80 -3.56
C ASP A 306 -20.35 -2.33 -2.38
N VAL A 307 -19.76 -2.35 -1.19
CA VAL A 307 -20.41 -2.80 0.06
C VAL A 307 -20.32 -1.71 1.10
N GLU A 308 -21.39 -1.54 1.87
CA GLU A 308 -21.41 -0.53 2.93
C GLU A 308 -20.36 -0.80 4.02
N PRO A 309 -19.71 0.23 4.59
CA PRO A 309 -18.69 0.07 5.63
C PRO A 309 -19.10 -0.79 6.82
N GLN A 310 -20.38 -0.71 7.24
CA GLN A 310 -20.93 -1.49 8.34
C GLN A 310 -20.96 -3.01 8.06
N TYR A 311 -21.03 -3.43 6.81
CA TYR A 311 -20.92 -4.84 6.43
C TYR A 311 -19.48 -5.30 6.44
N LEU A 312 -18.56 -4.48 5.91
CA LEU A 312 -17.13 -4.79 5.90
C LEU A 312 -16.60 -4.95 7.33
N SER A 313 -16.99 -4.08 8.25
CA SER A 313 -16.55 -4.13 9.66
C SER A 313 -17.01 -5.37 10.42
N ARG A 314 -17.96 -6.16 9.88
CA ARG A 314 -18.39 -7.44 10.47
C ARG A 314 -17.58 -8.65 10.05
N LEU A 315 -16.67 -8.49 9.07
CA LEU A 315 -15.87 -9.58 8.53
C LEU A 315 -14.64 -9.88 9.39
N PHE A 316 -14.32 -9.00 10.34
CA PHE A 316 -13.17 -9.12 11.23
C PHE A 316 -13.49 -8.50 12.61
N ASP A 317 -12.65 -8.78 13.58
CA ASP A 317 -12.73 -8.12 14.90
C ASP A 317 -11.81 -6.89 14.87
N PHE A 318 -12.39 -5.69 15.00
CA PHE A 318 -11.61 -4.46 15.11
C PHE A 318 -11.21 -4.20 16.57
N HIS A 319 -9.92 -4.02 16.82
CA HIS A 319 -9.39 -3.62 18.10
C HIS A 319 -8.72 -2.23 17.97
N PRO A 320 -9.39 -1.15 18.38
CA PRO A 320 -8.83 0.18 18.32
C PRO A 320 -7.62 0.32 19.24
N VAL A 321 -6.52 0.84 18.68
CA VAL A 321 -5.32 1.17 19.44
C VAL A 321 -5.28 2.66 19.73
N LYS A 322 -4.69 3.04 20.86
CA LYS A 322 -4.55 4.44 21.26
C LYS A 322 -3.09 4.79 21.49
N ILE A 323 -2.70 5.93 20.97
CA ILE A 323 -1.40 6.53 21.25
C ILE A 323 -1.34 6.87 22.75
N GLY A 324 -0.26 6.50 23.40
CA GLY A 324 -0.09 6.69 24.85
C GLY A 324 -0.69 5.57 25.72
N THR A 325 -1.35 4.56 25.13
CA THR A 325 -1.82 3.38 25.88
C THR A 325 -1.24 2.10 25.27
N PRO A 326 -0.47 1.32 26.03
CA PRO A 326 0.05 0.05 25.51
C PRO A 326 -1.08 -0.97 25.36
N ILE A 327 -0.94 -1.83 24.34
CA ILE A 327 -1.78 -3.01 24.13
C ILE A 327 -0.93 -4.27 24.24
N TYR A 328 -1.58 -5.42 24.47
CA TYR A 328 -0.89 -6.69 24.57
C TYR A 328 -1.44 -7.65 23.52
N ILE A 329 -0.56 -8.12 22.63
CA ILE A 329 -0.87 -9.11 21.61
C ILE A 329 0.08 -10.30 21.80
N ASN A 330 -0.46 -11.50 21.99
CA ASN A 330 0.30 -12.74 22.19
C ASN A 330 1.40 -12.64 23.27
N GLY A 331 1.18 -11.78 24.29
CA GLY A 331 2.13 -11.55 25.38
C GLY A 331 3.20 -10.49 25.11
N GLY A 332 3.27 -9.95 23.90
CA GLY A 332 4.06 -8.77 23.56
C GLY A 332 3.33 -7.48 23.95
N LYS A 333 4.04 -6.53 24.55
CA LYS A 333 3.55 -5.18 24.85
C LYS A 333 3.85 -4.28 23.66
N PHE A 334 2.83 -3.67 23.08
CA PHE A 334 2.96 -2.74 21.95
C PHE A 334 2.57 -1.34 22.38
N GLU A 335 3.41 -0.37 22.03
CA GLU A 335 3.17 1.06 22.20
C GLU A 335 3.17 1.70 20.80
N MET A 336 2.00 2.18 20.38
CA MET A 336 1.82 2.79 19.06
C MET A 336 2.18 4.27 19.10
N PHE A 337 2.68 4.79 17.97
CA PHE A 337 2.94 6.21 17.76
C PHE A 337 2.58 6.62 16.32
N TYR A 338 2.16 7.86 16.13
CA TYR A 338 2.01 8.41 14.78
C TYR A 338 3.36 8.75 14.18
N THR A 339 3.60 8.29 12.96
CA THR A 339 4.78 8.62 12.17
C THR A 339 4.58 9.92 11.39
N LEU A 340 5.62 10.45 10.77
CA LEU A 340 5.54 11.62 9.90
C LEU A 340 5.42 11.16 8.46
N HIS A 341 4.19 11.16 7.93
CA HIS A 341 3.90 10.68 6.58
C HIS A 341 2.77 11.48 5.92
N SER A 342 2.49 11.22 4.63
CA SER A 342 1.50 11.95 3.82
C SER A 342 0.05 11.68 4.17
N ILE A 343 -0.23 10.58 4.87
CA ILE A 343 -1.54 10.18 5.40
C ILE A 343 -1.37 9.64 6.82
N PRO A 344 -2.44 9.52 7.63
CA PRO A 344 -2.33 9.01 8.99
C PRO A 344 -1.69 7.63 9.00
N THR A 345 -0.51 7.53 9.61
CA THR A 345 0.33 6.33 9.61
C THR A 345 0.87 6.07 11.01
N ILE A 346 0.76 4.83 11.48
CA ILE A 346 1.29 4.43 12.79
C ILE A 346 2.50 3.53 12.65
N GLY A 347 3.47 3.74 13.53
CA GLY A 347 4.51 2.78 13.86
C GLY A 347 4.30 2.24 15.27
N PHE A 348 5.16 1.37 15.73
CA PHE A 348 5.10 0.85 17.09
C PHE A 348 6.46 0.46 17.64
N ARG A 349 6.58 0.53 18.98
CA ARG A 349 7.59 -0.15 19.77
C ARG A 349 6.96 -1.37 20.42
N MET A 350 7.62 -2.50 20.37
CA MET A 350 7.19 -3.73 20.99
C MET A 350 8.24 -4.23 21.98
N GLU A 351 7.79 -4.70 23.14
CA GLU A 351 8.60 -5.33 24.16
C GLU A 351 8.06 -6.75 24.45
N PHE A 352 8.93 -7.72 24.43
CA PHE A 352 8.62 -9.11 24.74
C PHE A 352 9.78 -9.73 25.51
N GLN A 353 9.56 -10.05 26.80
CA GLN A 353 10.61 -10.50 27.69
C GLN A 353 11.77 -9.48 27.75
N ASP A 354 12.98 -9.91 27.36
CA ASP A 354 14.17 -9.04 27.29
C ASP A 354 14.40 -8.47 25.87
N GLN A 355 13.50 -8.73 24.92
CA GLN A 355 13.59 -8.23 23.55
C GLN A 355 12.82 -6.92 23.39
N SER A 356 13.38 -6.00 22.61
CA SER A 356 12.70 -4.78 22.16
C SER A 356 12.86 -4.62 20.66
N PHE A 357 11.76 -4.29 20.01
CA PHE A 357 11.65 -4.15 18.57
C PHE A 357 10.91 -2.84 18.26
N VAL A 358 11.36 -2.09 17.28
CA VAL A 358 10.62 -0.92 16.77
C VAL A 358 10.41 -1.05 15.27
N TYR A 359 9.21 -0.74 14.83
CA TYR A 359 8.81 -0.64 13.43
C TYR A 359 8.28 0.74 13.12
N THR A 360 8.85 1.38 12.11
CA THR A 360 8.47 2.76 11.76
C THR A 360 7.23 2.83 10.89
N SER A 361 6.90 1.78 10.12
CA SER A 361 6.08 1.95 8.94
C SER A 361 6.66 3.06 8.05
N ASP A 362 5.88 3.65 7.16
CA ASP A 362 6.35 4.80 6.37
C ASP A 362 6.53 6.02 7.27
N HIS A 363 7.71 6.59 7.21
CA HIS A 363 8.11 7.63 8.13
C HIS A 363 9.27 8.46 7.57
N ASN A 364 9.16 9.77 7.58
CA ASN A 364 10.34 10.57 7.38
C ASN A 364 10.94 10.98 8.73
N ASN A 365 11.97 10.26 9.14
CA ASN A 365 12.70 10.45 10.41
C ASN A 365 13.93 11.37 10.25
N SER A 366 13.89 12.30 9.29
CA SER A 366 14.99 13.24 9.08
C SER A 366 14.92 14.40 10.07
N PRO A 367 15.94 14.61 10.92
CA PRO A 367 15.97 15.74 11.85
C PRO A 367 15.87 17.10 11.17
N ASP A 368 16.38 17.22 9.94
CA ASP A 368 16.30 18.47 9.19
C ASP A 368 14.86 18.78 8.76
N LEU A 369 14.12 17.78 8.32
CA LEU A 369 12.70 17.95 8.02
C LEU A 369 11.88 18.26 9.28
N HIS A 370 12.14 17.57 10.40
CA HIS A 370 11.45 17.83 11.65
C HIS A 370 11.64 19.30 12.08
N ARG A 371 12.88 19.81 11.99
CA ARG A 371 13.20 21.21 12.28
C ARG A 371 12.49 22.17 11.34
N GLU A 372 12.52 21.89 10.03
CA GLU A 372 11.85 22.71 9.02
C GLU A 372 10.34 22.83 9.30
N LEU A 373 9.68 21.71 9.62
CA LEU A 373 8.25 21.69 9.94
C LEU A 373 7.93 22.49 11.20
N TYR A 374 8.76 22.37 12.23
CA TYR A 374 8.61 23.13 13.46
C TYR A 374 8.82 24.64 13.22
N GLU A 375 9.86 25.03 12.50
CA GLU A 375 10.14 26.44 12.17
C GLU A 375 9.07 27.09 11.31
N LYS A 376 8.41 26.30 10.44
CA LYS A 376 7.27 26.74 9.64
C LYS A 376 5.94 26.73 10.40
N GLY A 377 5.91 26.24 11.62
CA GLY A 377 4.70 26.13 12.43
C GLY A 377 3.72 25.06 11.93
N VAL A 378 4.19 24.08 11.15
CA VAL A 378 3.39 22.94 10.68
C VAL A 378 3.16 21.95 11.83
N ILE A 379 4.16 21.75 12.68
CA ILE A 379 4.08 20.89 13.87
C ILE A 379 4.31 21.68 15.14
N SER A 380 3.66 21.25 16.23
CA SER A 380 3.83 21.83 17.55
C SER A 380 5.22 21.51 18.14
N ARG A 381 5.59 22.21 19.23
CA ARG A 381 6.80 21.91 19.99
C ARG A 381 6.76 20.49 20.59
N ILE A 382 5.60 20.07 21.05
CA ILE A 382 5.40 18.71 21.61
C ILE A 382 5.64 17.69 20.51
N ARG A 383 4.98 17.85 19.38
CA ARG A 383 5.14 16.93 18.23
C ARG A 383 6.59 16.88 17.72
N TYR A 384 7.26 18.02 17.64
CA TYR A 384 8.70 18.07 17.32
C TYR A 384 9.53 17.26 18.32
N GLY A 385 9.23 17.38 19.62
CA GLY A 385 9.89 16.59 20.67
C GLY A 385 9.65 15.09 20.52
N GLU A 386 8.42 14.68 20.19
CA GLU A 386 8.08 13.27 19.93
C GLU A 386 8.88 12.71 18.75
N LEU A 387 8.88 13.40 17.60
CA LEU A 387 9.61 12.97 16.40
C LEU A 387 11.12 12.88 16.64
N CYS A 388 11.70 13.80 17.44
CA CYS A 388 13.11 13.76 17.79
C CYS A 388 13.47 12.67 18.81
N ASN A 389 12.50 12.16 19.58
CA ASN A 389 12.70 11.13 20.60
C ASN A 389 12.42 9.72 20.09
N PHE A 390 12.91 9.43 18.90
CA PHE A 390 12.77 8.09 18.31
C PHE A 390 13.49 7.04 19.17
N PRO A 391 12.92 5.81 19.37
CA PRO A 391 13.44 4.78 20.28
C PRO A 391 14.67 4.04 19.71
N TRP A 392 15.77 4.78 19.50
CA TRP A 392 17.05 4.23 19.02
C TRP A 392 17.72 3.23 19.97
N ASP A 393 17.22 3.10 21.19
CA ASP A 393 17.68 2.12 22.20
C ASP A 393 17.14 0.71 21.97
N SER A 394 16.15 0.52 21.08
CA SER A 394 15.58 -0.80 20.76
C SER A 394 16.65 -1.78 20.26
N LYS A 395 16.53 -3.07 20.63
CA LYS A 395 17.48 -4.13 20.23
C LYS A 395 17.44 -4.43 18.74
N VAL A 396 16.25 -4.32 18.13
CA VAL A 396 16.04 -4.45 16.70
C VAL A 396 15.23 -3.27 16.22
N ILE A 397 15.68 -2.61 15.17
CA ILE A 397 15.07 -1.43 14.58
C ILE A 397 14.74 -1.74 13.13
N TYR A 398 13.46 -1.98 12.84
CA TYR A 398 12.94 -2.08 11.49
C TYR A 398 12.56 -0.68 11.01
N HIS A 399 13.41 -0.08 10.20
CA HIS A 399 13.26 1.30 9.76
C HIS A 399 13.14 1.38 8.25
N GLU A 400 12.13 2.11 7.79
CA GLU A 400 11.98 2.37 6.37
C GLU A 400 13.07 3.32 5.86
N SER A 401 13.33 3.24 4.57
CA SER A 401 14.09 4.25 3.84
C SER A 401 13.61 4.33 2.39
N GLY A 402 13.55 5.54 1.87
CA GLY A 402 13.01 5.74 0.53
C GLY A 402 13.28 7.13 -0.01
N VAL A 403 12.39 7.60 -0.88
CA VAL A 403 12.56 8.87 -1.59
C VAL A 403 11.98 10.04 -0.79
N PRO A 404 12.82 11.04 -0.42
CA PRO A 404 12.34 12.27 0.21
C PRO A 404 11.35 13.04 -0.70
N PRO A 405 10.43 13.81 -0.16
CA PRO A 405 10.28 14.15 1.27
C PRO A 405 9.39 13.15 2.06
N LEU A 406 8.80 12.15 1.42
CA LEU A 406 7.86 11.24 2.08
C LEU A 406 8.56 10.24 2.99
N HIS A 407 9.77 9.83 2.63
CA HIS A 407 10.52 8.78 3.29
C HIS A 407 11.85 9.28 3.84
N THR A 408 12.39 8.54 4.80
CA THR A 408 13.72 8.81 5.38
C THR A 408 14.80 8.56 4.33
N PRO A 409 15.68 9.55 4.07
CA PRO A 409 16.79 9.36 3.15
C PRO A 409 17.77 8.30 3.67
N ILE A 410 18.23 7.40 2.82
CA ILE A 410 19.18 6.34 3.19
C ILE A 410 20.51 6.89 3.71
N ASN A 411 20.96 8.04 3.20
CA ASN A 411 22.18 8.70 3.67
C ASN A 411 22.09 9.19 5.12
N TYR A 412 20.89 9.49 5.63
CA TYR A 412 20.69 9.76 7.05
C TYR A 412 20.92 8.47 7.86
N MET A 413 20.36 7.35 7.42
CA MET A 413 20.52 6.07 8.10
C MET A 413 21.98 5.61 8.17
N THR A 414 22.75 5.80 7.08
CA THR A 414 24.17 5.48 7.03
C THR A 414 25.03 6.47 7.85
N SER A 415 24.52 7.64 8.20
CA SER A 415 25.21 8.62 9.05
C SER A 415 25.06 8.40 10.56
N LEU A 416 24.18 7.49 10.97
CA LEU A 416 23.95 7.17 12.38
C LEU A 416 25.20 6.52 13.02
N PRO A 417 25.35 6.61 14.37
CA PRO A 417 26.40 5.89 15.06
C PRO A 417 26.41 4.39 14.76
N GLU A 418 27.59 3.80 14.65
CA GLU A 418 27.80 2.38 14.26
C GLU A 418 27.01 1.41 15.17
N GLU A 419 26.94 1.68 16.47
CA GLU A 419 26.20 0.88 17.45
C GLU A 419 24.69 0.92 17.22
N ILE A 420 24.16 1.96 16.59
CA ILE A 420 22.77 2.05 16.16
C ILE A 420 22.59 1.31 14.84
N GLN A 421 23.43 1.59 13.84
CA GLN A 421 23.35 0.95 12.53
C GLN A 421 23.34 -0.59 12.61
N LYS A 422 24.15 -1.19 13.51
CA LYS A 422 24.19 -2.66 13.72
C LYS A 422 22.86 -3.29 14.13
N ARG A 423 21.94 -2.49 14.67
CA ARG A 423 20.62 -2.92 15.14
C ARG A 423 19.52 -2.63 14.13
N ILE A 424 19.82 -1.88 13.06
CA ILE A 424 18.87 -1.48 12.04
C ILE A 424 18.78 -2.55 10.94
N VAL A 425 17.56 -2.89 10.60
CA VAL A 425 17.19 -3.55 9.35
C VAL A 425 16.40 -2.53 8.55
N ILE A 426 16.93 -2.16 7.39
CA ILE A 426 16.25 -1.25 6.45
C ILE A 426 15.25 -2.05 5.63
N TYR A 427 14.10 -1.48 5.42
CA TYR A 427 13.08 -1.99 4.50
C TYR A 427 12.44 -0.82 3.73
N HIS A 428 11.47 -1.09 2.87
CA HIS A 428 10.80 -0.13 2.00
C HIS A 428 11.75 0.55 1.01
N ILE A 429 12.79 -0.15 0.61
CA ILE A 429 13.78 0.30 -0.37
C ILE A 429 14.10 -0.84 -1.36
N ALA A 430 14.24 -0.52 -2.63
CA ALA A 430 14.66 -1.51 -3.60
C ALA A 430 16.14 -1.86 -3.41
N LYS A 431 16.50 -3.13 -3.57
CA LYS A 431 17.86 -3.61 -3.37
C LYS A 431 18.90 -2.84 -4.18
N LYS A 432 18.55 -2.39 -5.39
CA LYS A 432 19.42 -1.58 -6.27
C LYS A 432 19.74 -0.19 -5.71
N ASP A 433 18.89 0.33 -4.82
CA ASP A 433 19.00 1.65 -4.20
C ASP A 433 19.61 1.58 -2.79
N PHE A 434 19.86 0.35 -2.31
CA PHE A 434 20.53 0.10 -1.04
C PHE A 434 22.05 0.15 -1.21
N PRO A 435 22.80 0.86 -0.34
CA PRO A 435 24.27 1.02 -0.48
C PRO A 435 25.02 -0.29 -0.29
N ASP A 436 25.98 -0.59 -1.17
CA ASP A 436 26.84 -1.78 -1.05
C ASP A 436 27.81 -1.68 0.13
N ASP A 437 28.35 -0.48 0.41
CA ASP A 437 29.34 -0.22 1.45
C ASP A 437 28.70 0.27 2.76
N THR A 438 27.88 -0.57 3.39
CA THR A 438 27.21 -0.25 4.67
C THR A 438 27.19 -1.44 5.61
N ILE A 439 27.11 -1.16 6.92
CA ILE A 439 26.84 -2.18 7.95
C ILE A 439 25.34 -2.35 8.25
N LEU A 440 24.49 -1.51 7.65
CA LEU A 440 23.05 -1.70 7.70
C LEU A 440 22.66 -3.03 7.06
N LYS A 441 21.53 -3.56 7.46
CA LYS A 441 20.94 -4.78 6.89
C LYS A 441 19.71 -4.41 6.07
N LEU A 442 19.49 -5.10 4.98
CA LEU A 442 18.27 -5.09 4.19
C LEU A 442 17.43 -6.31 4.53
#